data_18bd4836af6a7fb4aa694468e5feb101
#
_entry.id   18bd4836af6a7fb4aa694468e5feb101
#
_cell.length_a   1.000
_cell.length_b   1.000
_cell.length_c   1.000
_cell.angle_alpha   90.00
_cell.angle_beta   90.00
_cell.angle_gamma   90.00
#
_symmetry.space_group_name_H-M   'P 1'
#
loop_
_entity.id
_entity.type
_entity.pdbx_description
1 polymer ?
#
loop_
_entity_poly.entity_id
_entity_poly.type
_entity_poly.pdbx_seq_one_letter_code
_entity_poly.pdbx_strand_id
1 'polypeptide(L)'
;MEVFHVTSRKRETYHIQMKYSILFECALGIAAVTHKRLIDTLEKSQSEWEEIRQSLTEEMREHLQFVEEHNTWKALLQLLYEGDFQNLSQFIANIDSLSEEDLKYICLPFVGEKYEEKRHLAGNGDVTAIQKLKELTQDHQFFSTYISFICNSDIQELKDHFIAVMTGWYESVIKKEEEQLLSILERDYEAKNEMNKKMKPEEFVEWATGGVNYMPEPSVHYVLLIPQLTYRPWNIEADIEDTKVFHYPVANESIHPEDPYEPNYFLVQKHKALGDEARLRIVKMLFEKERTLQEITERLQLGKSTVHHHLKLLRSAKLVDIHDGKYVLRKKAVQSLAKELDVFLNR
;
A
#
# COMPACT_ATOMS: atom_id res chain seq x y z
N MET A 1 0.86 -18.70 -50.27
CA MET A 1 0.44 -19.03 -48.89
C MET A 1 0.52 -17.75 -48.11
N GLU A 2 -0.58 -16.97 -48.06
CA GLU A 2 -0.62 -15.72 -47.29
C GLU A 2 -0.77 -16.08 -45.82
N VAL A 3 0.22 -15.73 -45.03
CA VAL A 3 0.17 -15.85 -43.59
C VAL A 3 -0.60 -14.62 -43.08
N PHE A 4 -1.86 -14.79 -42.64
CA PHE A 4 -2.63 -13.77 -41.99
C PHE A 4 -1.97 -13.39 -40.65
N HIS A 5 -1.27 -12.28 -40.61
CA HIS A 5 -0.84 -11.66 -39.37
C HIS A 5 -2.03 -10.97 -38.72
N VAL A 6 -2.78 -11.70 -37.89
CA VAL A 6 -3.75 -11.10 -36.97
C VAL A 6 -3.00 -10.71 -35.69
N THR A 7 -2.21 -9.67 -35.76
CA THR A 7 -1.51 -9.16 -34.58
C THR A 7 -1.42 -7.65 -34.63
N SER A 8 -2.52 -7.03 -34.34
CA SER A 8 -2.50 -5.72 -33.67
C SER A 8 -3.82 -5.52 -32.94
N ARG A 9 -4.17 -6.39 -32.00
CA ARG A 9 -4.97 -5.92 -30.90
C ARG A 9 -4.11 -4.89 -30.20
N LYS A 10 -4.51 -3.62 -30.27
CA LYS A 10 -4.01 -2.61 -29.34
C LYS A 10 -4.10 -3.26 -27.96
N ARG A 11 -2.99 -3.32 -27.24
CA ARG A 11 -2.99 -3.79 -25.88
C ARG A 11 -4.04 -2.96 -25.15
N GLU A 12 -5.11 -3.60 -24.69
CA GLU A 12 -6.12 -2.92 -23.90
C GLU A 12 -5.44 -2.51 -22.58
N THR A 13 -5.59 -1.25 -22.22
CA THR A 13 -5.14 -0.75 -20.93
C THR A 13 -6.19 -1.09 -19.87
N TYR A 14 -5.84 -0.98 -18.61
CA TYR A 14 -6.77 -1.14 -17.48
C TYR A 14 -7.65 0.10 -17.31
N HIS A 15 -8.77 -0.06 -16.62
CA HIS A 15 -9.66 1.03 -16.24
C HIS A 15 -9.30 1.53 -14.83
N ILE A 16 -9.23 2.85 -14.68
CA ILE A 16 -8.99 3.46 -13.36
C ILE A 16 -10.30 3.53 -12.59
N GLN A 17 -10.24 3.02 -11.38
CA GLN A 17 -11.25 3.23 -10.33
C GLN A 17 -10.61 4.02 -9.20
N MET A 18 -11.39 4.88 -8.57
CA MET A 18 -10.95 5.65 -7.41
C MET A 18 -12.03 5.62 -6.34
N LYS A 19 -11.63 5.40 -5.10
CA LYS A 19 -12.51 5.55 -3.95
C LYS A 19 -11.73 6.05 -2.74
N TYR A 20 -12.42 6.66 -1.79
CA TYR A 20 -11.85 7.02 -0.49
C TYR A 20 -12.82 6.63 0.62
N SER A 21 -12.27 6.25 1.75
CA SER A 21 -13.04 5.97 2.96
C SER A 21 -12.11 6.05 4.17
N ILE A 22 -12.63 6.60 5.26
CA ILE A 22 -11.94 6.67 6.53
C ILE A 22 -11.66 5.26 7.11
N LEU A 23 -12.42 4.26 6.69
CA LEU A 23 -12.23 2.88 7.13
C LEU A 23 -10.92 2.28 6.63
N PHE A 24 -10.41 2.74 5.47
CA PHE A 24 -9.07 2.36 5.03
C PHE A 24 -7.98 2.95 5.94
N GLU A 25 -8.16 4.18 6.44
CA GLU A 25 -7.25 4.75 7.44
C GLU A 25 -7.28 3.95 8.76
N CYS A 26 -8.46 3.45 9.17
CA CYS A 26 -8.57 2.53 10.30
C CYS A 26 -7.73 1.26 10.09
N ALA A 27 -7.98 0.54 8.99
CA ALA A 27 -7.29 -0.72 8.71
C ALA A 27 -5.78 -0.52 8.51
N LEU A 28 -5.37 0.56 7.83
CA LEU A 28 -3.97 0.93 7.66
C LEU A 28 -3.32 1.35 8.98
N GLY A 29 -4.03 2.07 9.86
CA GLY A 29 -3.55 2.44 11.19
C GLY A 29 -3.29 1.21 12.08
N ILE A 30 -4.23 0.27 12.09
CA ILE A 30 -4.09 -1.03 12.75
C ILE A 30 -2.87 -1.79 12.20
N ALA A 31 -2.73 -1.86 10.87
CA ALA A 31 -1.58 -2.49 10.25
C ALA A 31 -0.25 -1.80 10.59
N ALA A 32 -0.20 -0.47 10.59
CA ALA A 32 1.01 0.29 10.89
C ALA A 32 1.48 0.09 12.34
N VAL A 33 0.55 0.15 13.30
CA VAL A 33 0.86 0.02 14.72
C VAL A 33 1.30 -1.39 15.11
N THR A 34 0.87 -2.41 14.37
CA THR A 34 1.24 -3.81 14.59
C THR A 34 2.46 -4.24 13.78
N HIS A 35 2.80 -3.55 12.69
CA HIS A 35 3.94 -3.90 11.83
C HIS A 35 5.17 -3.01 12.07
N LYS A 36 5.89 -3.23 13.16
CA LYS A 36 7.00 -2.39 13.66
C LYS A 36 8.14 -2.09 12.68
N ARG A 37 8.30 -2.90 11.62
CA ARG A 37 9.44 -2.76 10.67
C ARG A 37 9.40 -1.52 9.79
N LEU A 38 8.24 -0.92 9.57
CA LEU A 38 8.06 0.24 8.69
C LEU A 38 7.88 1.56 9.46
N ILE A 39 7.55 1.51 10.75
CA ILE A 39 7.26 2.69 11.58
C ILE A 39 8.32 3.78 11.44
N ASP A 40 9.62 3.43 11.50
CA ASP A 40 10.73 4.38 11.41
C ASP A 40 10.85 5.09 10.04
N THR A 41 10.05 4.69 9.07
CA THR A 41 10.06 5.23 7.70
C THR A 41 8.80 5.98 7.34
N LEU A 42 7.83 5.97 8.22
CA LEU A 42 6.58 6.72 8.07
C LEU A 42 6.81 8.20 8.39
N GLU A 43 5.93 9.05 7.87
CA GLU A 43 5.96 10.49 8.15
C GLU A 43 5.60 10.78 9.60
N LYS A 44 4.59 10.09 10.14
CA LYS A 44 4.26 10.11 11.56
C LYS A 44 5.42 9.52 12.35
N SER A 45 5.95 10.30 13.30
CA SER A 45 7.12 9.95 14.09
C SER A 45 6.87 8.75 15.02
N GLN A 46 7.95 8.10 15.46
CA GLN A 46 7.87 7.02 16.43
C GLN A 46 7.22 7.46 17.75
N SER A 47 7.47 8.70 18.20
CA SER A 47 6.84 9.27 19.40
C SER A 47 5.32 9.40 19.27
N GLU A 48 4.83 9.85 18.12
CA GLU A 48 3.39 9.95 17.86
C GLU A 48 2.72 8.57 17.84
N TRP A 49 3.37 7.56 17.24
CA TRP A 49 2.86 6.18 17.28
C TRP A 49 2.84 5.62 18.70
N GLU A 50 3.82 5.94 19.53
CA GLU A 50 3.87 5.53 20.91
C GLU A 50 2.78 6.23 21.76
N GLU A 51 2.53 7.52 21.55
CA GLU A 51 1.42 8.25 22.16
C GLU A 51 0.06 7.63 21.83
N ILE A 52 -0.15 7.26 20.55
CA ILE A 52 -1.34 6.53 20.13
C ILE A 52 -1.46 5.21 20.91
N ARG A 53 -0.41 4.40 20.98
CA ARG A 53 -0.42 3.13 21.73
C ARG A 53 -0.76 3.32 23.22
N GLN A 54 -0.21 4.36 23.85
CA GLN A 54 -0.46 4.66 25.27
C GLN A 54 -1.89 5.14 25.52
N SER A 55 -2.52 5.78 24.53
CA SER A 55 -3.91 6.24 24.64
C SER A 55 -4.96 5.13 24.51
N LEU A 56 -4.58 3.94 24.03
CA LEU A 56 -5.50 2.83 23.82
C LEU A 56 -5.89 2.14 25.13
N THR A 57 -7.12 1.62 25.19
CA THR A 57 -7.59 0.77 26.28
C THR A 57 -6.82 -0.55 26.34
N GLU A 58 -6.87 -1.24 27.49
CA GLU A 58 -6.24 -2.57 27.62
C GLU A 58 -6.86 -3.56 26.66
N GLU A 59 -8.18 -3.60 26.56
CA GLU A 59 -8.91 -4.44 25.60
C GLU A 59 -8.45 -4.21 24.16
N MET A 60 -8.26 -2.94 23.74
CA MET A 60 -7.78 -2.65 22.40
C MET A 60 -6.32 -3.10 22.18
N ARG A 61 -5.49 -3.06 23.22
CA ARG A 61 -4.11 -3.57 23.14
C ARG A 61 -4.10 -5.09 22.97
N GLU A 62 -4.98 -5.81 23.64
CA GLU A 62 -5.16 -7.27 23.48
C GLU A 62 -5.58 -7.59 22.04
N HIS A 63 -6.54 -6.85 21.48
CA HIS A 63 -6.91 -7.01 20.07
C HIS A 63 -5.76 -6.70 19.10
N LEU A 64 -4.95 -5.68 19.36
CA LEU A 64 -3.78 -5.39 18.52
C LEU A 64 -2.68 -6.45 18.65
N GLN A 65 -2.50 -7.04 19.83
CA GLN A 65 -1.60 -8.18 19.98
C GLN A 65 -2.08 -9.37 19.14
N PHE A 66 -3.37 -9.65 19.15
CA PHE A 66 -3.97 -10.69 18.32
C PHE A 66 -3.76 -10.40 16.81
N VAL A 67 -3.92 -9.12 16.38
CA VAL A 67 -3.61 -8.70 15.02
C VAL A 67 -2.14 -8.95 14.68
N GLU A 68 -1.20 -8.62 15.58
CA GLU A 68 0.24 -8.82 15.38
C GLU A 68 0.59 -10.31 15.24
N GLU A 69 -0.02 -11.19 16.07
CA GLU A 69 0.20 -12.63 16.05
C GLU A 69 -0.33 -13.32 14.79
N HIS A 70 -1.52 -12.92 14.35
CA HIS A 70 -2.23 -13.59 13.26
C HIS A 70 -2.27 -12.82 11.94
N ASN A 71 -1.73 -11.58 11.90
CA ASN A 71 -1.73 -10.69 10.73
C ASN A 71 -3.13 -10.37 10.18
N THR A 72 -4.12 -10.29 11.05
CA THR A 72 -5.53 -10.10 10.68
C THR A 72 -5.83 -8.73 10.05
N TRP A 73 -4.90 -7.77 10.14
CA TRP A 73 -4.96 -6.51 9.37
C TRP A 73 -5.15 -6.75 7.88
N LYS A 74 -4.61 -7.86 7.35
CA LYS A 74 -4.77 -8.22 5.93
C LYS A 74 -6.22 -8.51 5.59
N ALA A 75 -6.93 -9.25 6.46
CA ALA A 75 -8.35 -9.55 6.30
C ALA A 75 -9.20 -8.28 6.31
N LEU A 76 -8.90 -7.32 7.21
CA LEU A 76 -9.63 -6.04 7.26
C LEU A 76 -9.58 -5.28 5.94
N LEU A 77 -8.39 -5.21 5.31
CA LEU A 77 -8.27 -4.57 4.00
C LEU A 77 -9.04 -5.31 2.91
N GLN A 78 -8.98 -6.64 2.89
CA GLN A 78 -9.71 -7.45 1.91
C GLN A 78 -11.22 -7.28 2.04
N LEU A 79 -11.74 -7.31 3.26
CA LEU A 79 -13.17 -7.05 3.53
C LEU A 79 -13.60 -5.64 3.09
N LEU A 80 -12.73 -4.64 3.22
CA LEU A 80 -13.02 -3.28 2.76
C LEU A 80 -13.01 -3.14 1.23
N TYR A 81 -12.34 -4.02 0.50
CA TYR A 81 -12.39 -3.99 -0.97
C TYR A 81 -13.71 -4.51 -1.53
N GLU A 82 -14.43 -5.38 -0.80
CA GLU A 82 -15.67 -6.01 -1.25
C GLU A 82 -16.86 -5.05 -1.38
N GLY A 83 -16.80 -3.86 -0.77
CA GLY A 83 -17.90 -2.91 -0.81
C GLY A 83 -17.49 -1.45 -0.79
N ASP A 84 -18.49 -0.60 -0.98
CA ASP A 84 -18.39 0.85 -0.84
C ASP A 84 -19.07 1.28 0.48
N PHE A 85 -18.37 1.06 1.58
CA PHE A 85 -18.88 1.34 2.92
C PHE A 85 -18.72 2.82 3.26
N GLN A 86 -19.84 3.50 3.47
CA GLN A 86 -19.88 4.92 3.82
C GLN A 86 -19.51 5.19 5.28
N ASN A 87 -19.66 4.20 6.16
CA ASN A 87 -19.38 4.30 7.58
C ASN A 87 -19.12 2.93 8.22
N LEU A 88 -18.65 2.96 9.47
CA LEU A 88 -18.33 1.76 10.24
C LEU A 88 -19.55 0.83 10.43
N SER A 89 -20.75 1.39 10.62
CA SER A 89 -21.96 0.58 10.83
C SER A 89 -22.32 -0.27 9.60
N GLN A 90 -22.12 0.26 8.38
CA GLN A 90 -22.33 -0.51 7.15
C GLN A 90 -21.29 -1.63 7.00
N PHE A 91 -20.05 -1.38 7.36
CA PHE A 91 -19.00 -2.38 7.35
C PHE A 91 -19.27 -3.50 8.35
N ILE A 92 -19.67 -3.16 9.58
CA ILE A 92 -20.07 -4.14 10.60
C ILE A 92 -21.25 -4.99 10.12
N ALA A 93 -22.32 -4.37 9.62
CA ALA A 93 -23.48 -5.07 9.10
C ALA A 93 -23.12 -6.03 7.94
N ASN A 94 -22.16 -5.64 7.10
CA ASN A 94 -21.66 -6.53 6.05
C ASN A 94 -20.95 -7.76 6.65
N ILE A 95 -20.02 -7.57 7.60
CA ILE A 95 -19.33 -8.69 8.27
C ILE A 95 -20.32 -9.64 8.92
N ASP A 96 -21.31 -9.10 9.65
CA ASP A 96 -22.34 -9.91 10.31
C ASP A 96 -23.16 -10.75 9.32
N SER A 97 -23.42 -10.22 8.12
CA SER A 97 -24.23 -10.87 7.08
C SER A 97 -23.49 -11.97 6.31
N LEU A 98 -22.15 -11.97 6.30
CA LEU A 98 -21.37 -12.94 5.55
C LEU A 98 -21.54 -14.36 6.12
N SER A 99 -21.63 -15.35 5.22
CA SER A 99 -21.51 -16.76 5.58
C SER A 99 -20.08 -17.10 6.02
N GLU A 100 -19.87 -18.25 6.64
CA GLU A 100 -18.54 -18.75 6.98
C GLU A 100 -17.67 -18.90 5.74
N GLU A 101 -18.22 -19.48 4.68
CA GLU A 101 -17.55 -19.70 3.40
C GLU A 101 -17.11 -18.36 2.78
N ASP A 102 -18.02 -17.39 2.67
CA ASP A 102 -17.75 -16.10 2.05
C ASP A 102 -16.72 -15.32 2.85
N LEU A 103 -16.85 -15.24 4.19
CA LEU A 103 -15.91 -14.51 5.02
C LEU A 103 -14.50 -15.10 4.91
N LYS A 104 -14.34 -16.41 5.02
CA LYS A 104 -13.03 -17.07 4.90
C LYS A 104 -12.46 -16.92 3.50
N TYR A 105 -13.28 -17.08 2.46
CA TYR A 105 -12.87 -16.86 1.07
C TYR A 105 -12.32 -15.44 0.84
N ILE A 106 -13.06 -14.41 1.27
CA ILE A 106 -12.64 -13.00 1.15
C ILE A 106 -11.31 -12.76 1.88
N CYS A 107 -11.16 -13.29 3.09
CA CYS A 107 -9.95 -13.10 3.88
C CYS A 107 -8.72 -13.81 3.28
N LEU A 108 -8.89 -14.87 2.48
CA LEU A 108 -7.76 -15.58 1.88
C LEU A 108 -7.09 -14.74 0.77
N PRO A 109 -5.75 -14.80 0.64
CA PRO A 109 -5.02 -14.02 -0.34
C PRO A 109 -5.38 -14.45 -1.78
N PHE A 110 -5.56 -13.47 -2.68
CA PHE A 110 -5.60 -13.74 -4.11
C PHE A 110 -4.21 -14.20 -4.58
N VAL A 111 -4.16 -15.31 -5.29
CA VAL A 111 -2.92 -15.93 -5.79
C VAL A 111 -3.00 -16.22 -7.30
N GLY A 112 -3.93 -15.54 -7.99
CA GLY A 112 -4.16 -15.59 -9.42
C GLY A 112 -5.40 -16.41 -9.81
N GLU A 113 -6.08 -15.99 -10.89
CA GLU A 113 -7.36 -16.53 -11.39
C GLU A 113 -7.40 -18.06 -11.46
N LYS A 114 -6.34 -18.72 -11.93
CA LYS A 114 -6.26 -20.17 -12.05
C LYS A 114 -6.37 -20.94 -10.73
N TYR A 115 -6.30 -20.24 -9.60
CA TYR A 115 -6.37 -20.82 -8.26
C TYR A 115 -7.62 -20.43 -7.49
N GLU A 116 -8.56 -19.70 -8.10
CA GLU A 116 -9.78 -19.25 -7.45
C GLU A 116 -10.64 -20.43 -6.93
N GLU A 117 -10.78 -21.51 -7.70
CA GLU A 117 -11.42 -22.73 -7.22
C GLU A 117 -10.75 -23.29 -5.95
N LYS A 118 -9.40 -23.23 -5.88
CA LYS A 118 -8.66 -23.67 -4.69
C LYS A 118 -8.88 -22.74 -3.51
N ARG A 119 -9.02 -21.44 -3.76
CA ARG A 119 -9.29 -20.44 -2.73
C ARG A 119 -10.68 -20.66 -2.13
N HIS A 120 -11.72 -20.93 -2.94
CA HIS A 120 -13.04 -21.32 -2.47
C HIS A 120 -13.02 -22.63 -1.65
N LEU A 121 -12.38 -23.69 -2.16
CA LEU A 121 -12.25 -24.96 -1.44
C LEU A 121 -11.53 -24.80 -0.10
N ALA A 122 -10.50 -23.95 -0.04
CA ALA A 122 -9.79 -23.67 1.19
C ALA A 122 -10.67 -22.91 2.21
N GLY A 123 -11.50 -21.97 1.76
CA GLY A 123 -12.51 -21.29 2.59
C GLY A 123 -13.49 -22.28 3.21
N ASN A 124 -13.82 -23.37 2.50
CA ASN A 124 -14.66 -24.47 2.95
C ASN A 124 -13.91 -25.55 3.77
N GLY A 125 -12.64 -25.31 4.10
CA GLY A 125 -11.87 -26.22 4.94
C GLY A 125 -11.21 -27.40 4.23
N ASP A 126 -11.14 -27.42 2.87
CA ASP A 126 -10.41 -28.48 2.15
C ASP A 126 -8.91 -28.43 2.44
N VAL A 127 -8.40 -29.46 3.11
CA VAL A 127 -7.00 -29.53 3.59
C VAL A 127 -6.01 -29.46 2.43
N THR A 128 -6.32 -30.05 1.29
CA THR A 128 -5.45 -30.07 0.11
C THR A 128 -5.37 -28.68 -0.51
N ALA A 129 -6.49 -27.99 -0.60
CA ALA A 129 -6.55 -26.61 -1.10
C ALA A 129 -5.81 -25.63 -0.18
N ILE A 130 -6.00 -25.75 1.15
CA ILE A 130 -5.26 -24.97 2.15
C ILE A 130 -3.75 -25.17 1.98
N GLN A 131 -3.30 -26.42 1.90
CA GLN A 131 -1.88 -26.71 1.71
C GLN A 131 -1.35 -26.11 0.39
N LYS A 132 -2.15 -26.17 -0.68
CA LYS A 132 -1.78 -25.58 -1.97
C LYS A 132 -1.63 -24.06 -1.90
N LEU A 133 -2.52 -23.35 -1.24
CA LEU A 133 -2.39 -21.89 -1.04
C LEU A 133 -1.13 -21.55 -0.23
N LYS A 134 -0.80 -22.33 0.79
CA LYS A 134 0.43 -22.16 1.59
C LYS A 134 1.69 -22.34 0.75
N GLU A 135 1.72 -23.32 -0.14
CA GLU A 135 2.83 -23.53 -1.07
C GLU A 135 3.00 -22.36 -2.04
N LEU A 136 1.90 -21.85 -2.59
CA LEU A 136 1.93 -20.71 -3.53
C LEU A 136 2.40 -19.41 -2.90
N THR A 137 2.27 -19.29 -1.58
CA THR A 137 2.63 -18.09 -0.83
C THR A 137 3.87 -18.26 0.06
N GLN A 138 4.65 -19.33 -0.13
CA GLN A 138 5.79 -19.69 0.71
C GLN A 138 6.89 -18.62 0.80
N ASP A 139 7.03 -17.79 -0.24
CA ASP A 139 8.01 -16.70 -0.28
C ASP A 139 7.65 -15.54 0.65
N HIS A 140 6.42 -15.49 1.17
CA HIS A 140 5.94 -14.51 2.12
C HIS A 140 5.85 -15.10 3.52
N GLN A 141 6.69 -14.64 4.44
CA GLN A 141 6.90 -15.22 5.77
C GLN A 141 5.62 -15.42 6.60
N PHE A 142 4.60 -14.55 6.44
CA PHE A 142 3.40 -14.60 7.28
C PHE A 142 2.21 -15.35 6.66
N PHE A 143 2.15 -15.52 5.33
CA PHE A 143 0.96 -16.10 4.69
C PHE A 143 0.68 -17.54 5.11
N SER A 144 1.70 -18.36 5.32
CA SER A 144 1.48 -19.76 5.71
C SER A 144 0.73 -19.90 7.04
N THR A 145 1.09 -19.09 8.04
CA THR A 145 0.41 -19.04 9.36
C THR A 145 -0.95 -18.37 9.25
N TYR A 146 -1.04 -17.26 8.53
CA TYR A 146 -2.27 -16.51 8.28
C TYR A 146 -3.35 -17.38 7.60
N ILE A 147 -3.02 -18.08 6.51
CA ILE A 147 -3.95 -18.97 5.81
C ILE A 147 -4.46 -20.06 6.74
N SER A 148 -3.55 -20.69 7.51
CA SER A 148 -3.94 -21.72 8.48
C SER A 148 -4.86 -21.16 9.54
N PHE A 149 -4.61 -19.96 10.04
CA PHE A 149 -5.43 -19.29 11.04
C PHE A 149 -6.83 -19.01 10.49
N ILE A 150 -6.96 -18.33 9.34
CA ILE A 150 -8.27 -18.01 8.74
C ILE A 150 -9.10 -19.26 8.48
N CYS A 151 -8.51 -20.31 7.90
CA CYS A 151 -9.25 -21.53 7.56
C CYS A 151 -9.72 -22.32 8.77
N ASN A 152 -8.98 -22.31 9.89
CA ASN A 152 -9.29 -23.14 11.05
C ASN A 152 -9.99 -22.41 12.21
N SER A 153 -10.10 -21.07 12.15
CA SER A 153 -10.77 -20.30 13.19
C SER A 153 -12.29 -20.45 13.15
N ASP A 154 -12.91 -20.34 14.31
CA ASP A 154 -14.36 -20.23 14.43
C ASP A 154 -14.85 -18.94 13.77
N ILE A 155 -15.97 -19.04 13.06
CA ILE A 155 -16.51 -17.91 12.30
C ILE A 155 -16.94 -16.75 13.20
N GLN A 156 -17.53 -17.05 14.36
CA GLN A 156 -18.00 -16.02 15.26
C GLN A 156 -16.83 -15.29 15.93
N GLU A 157 -15.79 -16.04 16.30
CA GLU A 157 -14.55 -15.45 16.84
C GLU A 157 -13.89 -14.52 15.84
N LEU A 158 -13.85 -14.88 14.54
CA LEU A 158 -13.32 -14.01 13.49
C LEU A 158 -14.15 -12.74 13.32
N LYS A 159 -15.48 -12.86 13.24
CA LYS A 159 -16.38 -11.70 13.11
C LYS A 159 -16.24 -10.77 14.30
N ASP A 160 -16.34 -11.30 15.52
CA ASP A 160 -16.21 -10.53 16.76
C ASP A 160 -14.88 -9.80 16.83
N HIS A 161 -13.77 -10.47 16.45
CA HIS A 161 -12.45 -9.86 16.40
C HIS A 161 -12.38 -8.70 15.38
N PHE A 162 -12.84 -8.92 14.14
CA PHE A 162 -12.78 -7.87 13.11
C PHE A 162 -13.63 -6.65 13.49
N ILE A 163 -14.82 -6.88 14.03
CA ILE A 163 -15.71 -5.82 14.50
C ILE A 163 -15.07 -5.07 15.68
N ALA A 164 -14.57 -5.79 16.67
CA ALA A 164 -13.99 -5.19 17.87
C ALA A 164 -12.75 -4.34 17.55
N VAL A 165 -11.81 -4.86 16.75
CA VAL A 165 -10.58 -4.14 16.43
C VAL A 165 -10.83 -2.89 15.56
N MET A 166 -11.75 -2.98 14.59
CA MET A 166 -12.13 -1.82 13.76
C MET A 166 -12.87 -0.76 14.57
N THR A 167 -13.82 -1.18 15.40
CA THR A 167 -14.58 -0.25 16.28
C THR A 167 -13.67 0.40 17.31
N GLY A 168 -12.85 -0.38 17.99
CA GLY A 168 -11.93 0.12 19.02
C GLY A 168 -10.92 1.13 18.45
N TRP A 169 -10.36 0.86 17.26
CA TRP A 169 -9.46 1.79 16.59
C TRP A 169 -10.18 3.06 16.13
N TYR A 170 -11.34 2.91 15.50
CA TYR A 170 -12.13 4.05 15.04
C TYR A 170 -12.48 4.99 16.21
N GLU A 171 -13.04 4.48 17.30
CA GLU A 171 -13.45 5.28 18.47
C GLU A 171 -12.25 5.93 19.20
N SER A 172 -11.12 5.21 19.28
CA SER A 172 -9.95 5.69 20.04
C SER A 172 -9.05 6.64 19.26
N VAL A 173 -8.91 6.44 17.96
CA VAL A 173 -7.89 7.12 17.15
C VAL A 173 -8.52 8.02 16.09
N ILE A 174 -9.46 7.49 15.29
CA ILE A 174 -9.96 8.19 14.10
C ILE A 174 -11.02 9.22 14.41
N LYS A 175 -11.97 8.89 15.26
CA LYS A 175 -13.18 9.71 15.52
C LYS A 175 -12.90 11.15 15.93
N LYS A 176 -11.79 11.38 16.62
CA LYS A 176 -11.40 12.73 17.09
C LYS A 176 -11.04 13.68 15.95
N GLU A 177 -10.53 13.13 14.85
CA GLU A 177 -10.02 13.87 13.69
C GLU A 177 -10.80 13.53 12.41
N GLU A 178 -11.97 12.88 12.54
CA GLU A 178 -12.71 12.31 11.41
C GLU A 178 -13.04 13.33 10.33
N GLU A 179 -13.62 14.49 10.71
CA GLU A 179 -13.98 15.55 9.76
C GLU A 179 -12.76 16.08 9.00
N GLN A 180 -11.64 16.26 9.69
CA GLN A 180 -10.40 16.72 9.09
C GLN A 180 -9.83 15.66 8.14
N LEU A 181 -9.78 14.40 8.57
CA LEU A 181 -9.28 13.29 7.75
C LEU A 181 -10.13 13.09 6.48
N LEU A 182 -11.46 13.08 6.63
CA LEU A 182 -12.37 12.99 5.49
C LEU A 182 -12.16 14.14 4.52
N SER A 183 -12.08 15.38 5.03
CA SER A 183 -11.86 16.57 4.19
C SER A 183 -10.54 16.51 3.40
N ILE A 184 -9.47 15.94 3.98
CA ILE A 184 -8.19 15.74 3.30
C ILE A 184 -8.32 14.69 2.21
N LEU A 185 -8.91 13.52 2.54
CA LEU A 185 -9.08 12.42 1.59
C LEU A 185 -9.97 12.83 0.40
N GLU A 186 -11.04 13.55 0.66
CA GLU A 186 -11.96 14.06 -0.35
C GLU A 186 -11.28 15.04 -1.29
N ARG A 187 -10.58 16.05 -0.76
CA ARG A 187 -9.82 17.02 -1.59
C ARG A 187 -8.80 16.34 -2.48
N ASP A 188 -8.07 15.37 -1.94
CA ASP A 188 -7.07 14.64 -2.71
C ASP A 188 -7.71 13.77 -3.80
N TYR A 189 -8.80 13.10 -3.47
CA TYR A 189 -9.59 12.32 -4.40
C TYR A 189 -10.12 13.19 -5.55
N GLU A 190 -10.75 14.34 -5.25
CA GLU A 190 -11.31 15.25 -6.26
C GLU A 190 -10.23 15.79 -7.19
N ALA A 191 -9.12 16.28 -6.63
CA ALA A 191 -8.00 16.81 -7.41
C ALA A 191 -7.42 15.76 -8.37
N LYS A 192 -7.27 14.51 -7.89
CA LYS A 192 -6.77 13.42 -8.73
C LYS A 192 -7.78 12.93 -9.74
N ASN A 193 -9.06 12.87 -9.38
CA ASN A 193 -10.12 12.45 -10.30
C ASN A 193 -10.27 13.42 -11.49
N GLU A 194 -10.06 14.72 -11.28
CA GLU A 194 -9.98 15.70 -12.36
C GLU A 194 -8.79 15.47 -13.30
N MET A 195 -7.65 15.04 -12.76
CA MET A 195 -6.47 14.72 -13.58
C MET A 195 -6.61 13.38 -14.31
N ASN A 196 -7.30 12.41 -13.73
CA ASN A 196 -7.61 11.13 -14.38
C ASN A 196 -8.31 11.34 -15.75
N LYS A 197 -9.20 12.32 -15.83
CA LYS A 197 -9.91 12.67 -17.09
C LYS A 197 -8.98 13.20 -18.19
N LYS A 198 -7.76 13.60 -17.87
CA LYS A 198 -6.81 14.31 -18.76
C LYS A 198 -5.58 13.48 -19.12
N MET A 199 -5.38 12.34 -18.49
CA MET A 199 -4.18 11.52 -18.62
C MET A 199 -4.55 10.11 -19.12
N LYS A 200 -3.57 9.41 -19.71
CA LYS A 200 -3.72 7.98 -19.96
C LYS A 200 -3.62 7.21 -18.66
N PRO A 201 -4.27 6.03 -18.55
CA PRO A 201 -4.29 5.27 -17.32
C PRO A 201 -2.90 5.02 -16.69
N GLU A 202 -1.92 4.60 -17.47
CA GLU A 202 -0.58 4.31 -16.98
C GLU A 202 0.16 5.57 -16.51
N GLU A 203 0.02 6.68 -17.25
CA GLU A 203 0.59 7.97 -16.88
C GLU A 203 -0.09 8.52 -15.61
N PHE A 204 -1.39 8.29 -15.48
CA PHE A 204 -2.14 8.70 -14.31
C PHE A 204 -1.73 7.91 -13.06
N VAL A 205 -1.60 6.57 -13.15
CA VAL A 205 -1.10 5.76 -12.04
C VAL A 205 0.30 6.22 -11.62
N GLU A 206 1.21 6.42 -12.57
CA GLU A 206 2.57 6.90 -12.26
C GLU A 206 2.52 8.26 -11.54
N TRP A 207 1.69 9.18 -12.02
CA TRP A 207 1.55 10.50 -11.41
C TRP A 207 0.88 10.45 -10.03
N ALA A 208 -0.25 9.76 -9.89
CA ALA A 208 -1.04 9.69 -8.65
C ALA A 208 -0.28 9.00 -7.51
N THR A 209 0.48 7.96 -7.82
CA THR A 209 1.28 7.20 -6.84
C THR A 209 2.65 7.83 -6.54
N GLY A 210 2.97 8.97 -7.17
CA GLY A 210 4.29 9.58 -7.07
C GLY A 210 5.39 8.73 -7.72
N GLY A 211 5.01 7.95 -8.78
CA GLY A 211 5.94 7.29 -9.67
C GLY A 211 5.96 5.77 -9.68
N VAL A 212 4.89 5.08 -9.30
CA VAL A 212 4.78 3.65 -9.58
C VAL A 212 4.49 3.47 -11.06
N ASN A 213 5.43 2.88 -11.79
CA ASN A 213 5.23 2.54 -13.20
C ASN A 213 4.57 1.17 -13.30
N TYR A 214 3.23 1.15 -13.37
CA TYR A 214 2.47 -0.08 -13.51
C TYR A 214 2.00 -0.26 -14.95
N MET A 215 2.51 -1.32 -15.59
CA MET A 215 2.16 -1.65 -16.97
C MET A 215 0.98 -2.63 -16.99
N PRO A 216 0.10 -2.55 -18.03
CA PRO A 216 -1.03 -3.46 -18.15
C PRO A 216 -0.61 -4.94 -18.13
N GLU A 217 -1.29 -5.73 -17.32
CA GLU A 217 -1.16 -7.18 -17.22
C GLU A 217 -2.41 -7.85 -17.81
N PRO A 218 -2.31 -9.04 -18.40
CA PRO A 218 -3.43 -9.70 -19.08
C PRO A 218 -4.63 -9.98 -18.16
N SER A 219 -4.37 -10.28 -16.89
CA SER A 219 -5.40 -10.62 -15.89
C SER A 219 -5.89 -9.42 -15.07
N VAL A 220 -5.36 -8.22 -15.29
CA VAL A 220 -5.74 -7.01 -14.54
C VAL A 220 -6.55 -6.10 -15.43
N HIS A 221 -7.84 -5.97 -15.15
CA HIS A 221 -8.77 -5.13 -15.87
C HIS A 221 -8.92 -3.76 -15.22
N TYR A 222 -8.74 -3.68 -13.91
CA TYR A 222 -8.91 -2.46 -13.14
C TYR A 222 -7.68 -2.12 -12.30
N VAL A 223 -7.45 -0.82 -12.13
CA VAL A 223 -6.54 -0.30 -11.12
C VAL A 223 -7.34 0.57 -10.18
N LEU A 224 -7.41 0.15 -8.92
CA LEU A 224 -8.09 0.88 -7.85
C LEU A 224 -7.09 1.75 -7.10
N LEU A 225 -7.31 3.06 -7.09
CA LEU A 225 -6.50 4.05 -6.38
C LEU A 225 -7.25 4.56 -5.16
N ILE A 226 -6.61 4.50 -3.99
CA ILE A 226 -7.17 4.88 -2.70
C ILE A 226 -6.21 5.84 -2.01
N PRO A 227 -6.60 7.10 -1.74
CA PRO A 227 -5.77 8.04 -0.98
C PRO A 227 -5.60 7.57 0.46
N GLN A 228 -4.41 7.81 1.05
CA GLN A 228 -4.14 7.50 2.44
C GLN A 228 -3.12 8.47 3.07
N LEU A 229 -3.24 8.68 4.40
CA LEU A 229 -2.33 9.47 5.22
C LEU A 229 -1.37 8.59 6.03
N THR A 230 -1.88 7.48 6.54
CA THR A 230 -1.21 6.64 7.56
C THR A 230 0.16 6.13 7.13
N TYR A 231 0.30 5.66 5.90
CA TYR A 231 1.54 5.09 5.38
C TYR A 231 2.40 6.05 4.56
N ARG A 232 2.11 7.35 4.61
CA ARG A 232 2.99 8.31 3.95
C ARG A 232 4.44 8.11 4.40
N PRO A 233 5.40 8.08 3.48
CA PRO A 233 5.35 8.37 2.03
C PRO A 233 5.14 7.14 1.13
N TRP A 234 4.81 5.98 1.67
CA TRP A 234 4.76 4.73 0.93
C TRP A 234 3.43 4.54 0.21
N ASN A 235 3.48 3.88 -0.95
CA ASN A 235 2.31 3.23 -1.52
C ASN A 235 2.19 1.85 -0.88
N ILE A 236 0.95 1.43 -0.60
CA ILE A 236 0.63 0.07 -0.20
C ILE A 236 -0.06 -0.59 -1.38
N GLU A 237 0.41 -1.75 -1.76
CA GLU A 237 -0.09 -2.48 -2.92
C GLU A 237 -0.84 -3.73 -2.47
N ALA A 238 -1.92 -4.04 -3.17
CA ALA A 238 -2.64 -5.29 -3.02
C ALA A 238 -3.12 -5.79 -4.39
N ASP A 239 -3.29 -7.10 -4.48
CA ASP A 239 -3.88 -7.77 -5.62
C ASP A 239 -5.18 -8.42 -5.16
N ILE A 240 -6.27 -8.13 -5.86
CA ILE A 240 -7.56 -8.77 -5.73
C ILE A 240 -8.01 -9.25 -7.12
N GLU A 241 -9.10 -9.98 -7.21
CA GLU A 241 -9.55 -10.51 -8.48
C GLU A 241 -9.66 -9.39 -9.54
N ASP A 242 -9.04 -9.59 -10.70
CA ASP A 242 -8.97 -8.69 -11.84
C ASP A 242 -8.49 -7.24 -11.58
N THR A 243 -8.14 -6.90 -10.34
CA THR A 243 -7.85 -5.53 -9.90
C THR A 243 -6.53 -5.42 -9.15
N LYS A 244 -5.68 -4.47 -9.59
CA LYS A 244 -4.51 -4.01 -8.83
C LYS A 244 -4.90 -2.82 -7.97
N VAL A 245 -4.63 -2.89 -6.67
CA VAL A 245 -4.94 -1.82 -5.71
C VAL A 245 -3.67 -1.07 -5.32
N PHE A 246 -3.74 0.26 -5.33
CA PHE A 246 -2.73 1.14 -4.77
C PHE A 246 -3.36 2.08 -3.75
N HIS A 247 -3.00 1.92 -2.49
CA HIS A 247 -3.17 3.00 -1.51
C HIS A 247 -2.01 3.97 -1.68
N TYR A 248 -2.29 5.16 -2.18
CA TYR A 248 -1.27 6.17 -2.48
C TYR A 248 -1.27 7.29 -1.44
N PRO A 249 -0.11 7.88 -1.13
CA PRO A 249 -0.03 8.97 -0.16
C PRO A 249 -0.72 10.22 -0.68
N VAL A 250 -1.61 10.82 0.12
CA VAL A 250 -2.23 12.12 -0.19
C VAL A 250 -1.17 13.21 -0.38
N ALA A 251 -1.46 14.18 -1.22
CA ALA A 251 -0.58 15.31 -1.47
C ALA A 251 -0.57 16.31 -0.30
N ASN A 252 0.54 17.04 -0.09
CA ASN A 252 0.63 18.08 0.95
C ASN A 252 -0.41 19.18 0.73
N GLU A 253 -0.67 19.52 -0.52
CA GLU A 253 -1.67 20.50 -0.92
C GLU A 253 -3.08 20.12 -0.48
N SER A 254 -3.35 18.84 -0.32
CA SER A 254 -4.63 18.35 0.21
C SER A 254 -4.70 18.41 1.74
N ILE A 255 -3.54 18.37 2.41
CA ILE A 255 -3.43 18.49 3.87
C ILE A 255 -3.51 19.97 4.30
N HIS A 256 -2.77 20.85 3.60
CA HIS A 256 -2.64 22.28 3.90
C HIS A 256 -3.07 23.15 2.71
N PRO A 257 -4.36 23.16 2.34
CA PRO A 257 -4.83 23.82 1.11
C PRO A 257 -4.67 25.35 1.12
N GLU A 258 -4.62 25.96 2.32
CA GLU A 258 -4.51 27.41 2.49
C GLU A 258 -3.07 27.91 2.58
N ASP A 259 -2.08 27.00 2.58
CA ASP A 259 -0.67 27.39 2.68
C ASP A 259 0.02 27.35 1.29
N PRO A 260 0.22 28.51 0.64
CA PRO A 260 0.90 28.56 -0.65
C PRO A 260 2.42 28.25 -0.54
N TYR A 261 2.98 28.25 0.67
CA TYR A 261 4.38 27.95 0.93
C TYR A 261 4.61 26.48 1.26
N GLU A 262 3.55 25.69 1.43
CA GLU A 262 3.68 24.25 1.69
C GLU A 262 4.25 23.52 0.47
N PRO A 263 5.47 22.97 0.55
CA PRO A 263 6.09 22.30 -0.58
C PRO A 263 5.51 20.89 -0.76
N ASN A 264 5.49 20.41 -1.98
CA ASN A 264 5.15 19.02 -2.26
C ASN A 264 6.05 18.07 -1.46
N TYR A 265 5.45 17.10 -0.78
CA TYR A 265 6.17 16.14 0.07
C TYR A 265 7.33 15.47 -0.67
N PHE A 266 7.11 14.95 -1.89
CA PHE A 266 8.16 14.26 -2.65
C PHE A 266 9.28 15.20 -3.10
N LEU A 267 8.98 16.46 -3.37
CA LEU A 267 10.01 17.46 -3.65
C LEU A 267 10.96 17.58 -2.44
N VAL A 268 10.42 17.74 -1.24
CA VAL A 268 11.20 17.81 0.00
C VAL A 268 12.00 16.53 0.22
N GLN A 269 11.39 15.36 0.07
CA GLN A 269 12.08 14.08 0.29
C GLN A 269 13.20 13.84 -0.72
N LYS A 270 13.01 14.18 -1.98
CA LYS A 270 14.04 14.09 -3.01
C LYS A 270 15.26 14.98 -2.67
N HIS A 271 15.02 16.22 -2.27
CA HIS A 271 16.09 17.13 -1.86
C HIS A 271 16.79 16.65 -0.59
N LYS A 272 16.05 16.20 0.44
CA LYS A 272 16.63 15.60 1.65
C LYS A 272 17.47 14.36 1.31
N ALA A 273 16.97 13.49 0.43
CA ALA A 273 17.68 12.28 0.03
C ALA A 273 18.98 12.58 -0.71
N LEU A 274 19.03 13.61 -1.54
CA LEU A 274 20.23 14.01 -2.29
C LEU A 274 21.20 14.90 -1.49
N GLY A 275 20.79 15.43 -0.35
CA GLY A 275 21.62 16.27 0.52
C GLY A 275 22.67 15.52 1.36
N ASP A 276 23.13 14.35 0.91
CA ASP A 276 24.13 13.53 1.61
C ASP A 276 25.14 12.95 0.62
N GLU A 277 26.43 13.03 0.96
CA GLU A 277 27.53 12.64 0.07
C GLU A 277 27.46 11.15 -0.34
N ALA A 278 27.22 10.25 0.63
CA ALA A 278 27.15 8.82 0.33
C ALA A 278 25.97 8.50 -0.60
N ARG A 279 24.82 9.15 -0.39
CA ARG A 279 23.65 8.96 -1.27
C ARG A 279 23.89 9.54 -2.66
N LEU A 280 24.55 10.68 -2.80
CA LEU A 280 24.94 11.20 -4.13
C LEU A 280 25.91 10.24 -4.85
N ARG A 281 26.85 9.64 -4.13
CA ARG A 281 27.75 8.61 -4.68
C ARG A 281 26.98 7.38 -5.14
N ILE A 282 25.99 6.92 -4.37
CA ILE A 282 25.08 5.82 -4.77
C ILE A 282 24.31 6.19 -6.04
N VAL A 283 23.71 7.38 -6.09
CA VAL A 283 22.98 7.86 -7.27
C VAL A 283 23.88 7.88 -8.50
N LYS A 284 25.13 8.37 -8.39
CA LYS A 284 26.10 8.36 -9.48
C LYS A 284 26.41 6.94 -9.97
N MET A 285 26.61 5.99 -9.05
CA MET A 285 26.85 4.58 -9.41
C MET A 285 25.65 3.93 -10.10
N LEU A 286 24.43 4.22 -9.63
CA LEU A 286 23.19 3.69 -10.21
C LEU A 286 22.82 4.39 -11.53
N PHE A 287 23.29 5.62 -11.75
CA PHE A 287 23.15 6.31 -13.04
C PHE A 287 23.92 5.58 -14.15
N GLU A 288 25.08 5.02 -13.82
CA GLU A 288 25.94 4.28 -14.75
C GLU A 288 25.31 2.90 -15.09
N LYS A 289 24.93 2.12 -14.06
CA LYS A 289 24.24 0.84 -14.20
C LYS A 289 23.56 0.42 -12.90
N GLU A 290 22.58 -0.49 -13.01
CA GLU A 290 22.01 -1.19 -11.86
C GLU A 290 23.05 -1.96 -11.05
N ARG A 291 22.85 -2.06 -9.72
CA ARG A 291 23.79 -2.72 -8.81
C ARG A 291 23.08 -3.43 -7.67
N THR A 292 23.70 -4.49 -7.18
CA THR A 292 23.29 -5.16 -5.94
C THR A 292 23.74 -4.36 -4.71
N LEU A 293 23.12 -4.65 -3.55
CA LEU A 293 23.54 -4.10 -2.26
C LEU A 293 25.04 -4.38 -2.00
N GLN A 294 25.51 -5.58 -2.32
CA GLN A 294 26.89 -5.99 -2.10
C GLN A 294 27.88 -5.14 -2.91
N GLU A 295 27.64 -4.97 -4.22
CA GLU A 295 28.50 -4.15 -5.10
C GLU A 295 28.60 -2.69 -4.62
N ILE A 296 27.46 -2.11 -4.13
CA ILE A 296 27.44 -0.75 -3.60
C ILE A 296 28.23 -0.69 -2.29
N THR A 297 28.07 -1.64 -1.39
CA THR A 297 28.75 -1.74 -0.10
C THR A 297 30.27 -1.82 -0.28
N GLU A 298 30.73 -2.71 -1.15
CA GLU A 298 32.16 -2.88 -1.47
C GLU A 298 32.78 -1.60 -2.04
N ARG A 299 32.07 -0.93 -2.97
CA ARG A 299 32.61 0.26 -3.62
C ARG A 299 32.61 1.51 -2.73
N LEU A 300 31.66 1.62 -1.82
CA LEU A 300 31.62 2.74 -0.85
C LEU A 300 32.52 2.51 0.37
N GLN A 301 32.90 1.27 0.63
CA GLN A 301 33.63 0.85 1.84
C GLN A 301 32.88 1.23 3.14
N LEU A 302 31.55 1.14 3.12
CA LEU A 302 30.67 1.38 4.25
C LEU A 302 30.07 0.06 4.76
N GLY A 303 29.57 0.06 5.99
CA GLY A 303 28.85 -1.11 6.53
C GLY A 303 27.59 -1.42 5.73
N LYS A 304 27.25 -2.72 5.59
CA LYS A 304 26.06 -3.19 4.84
C LYS A 304 24.76 -2.57 5.36
N SER A 305 24.62 -2.43 6.68
CA SER A 305 23.46 -1.78 7.31
C SER A 305 23.35 -0.29 6.94
N THR A 306 24.47 0.42 6.92
CA THR A 306 24.54 1.83 6.55
C THR A 306 24.14 2.05 5.09
N VAL A 307 24.68 1.23 4.17
CA VAL A 307 24.31 1.29 2.75
C VAL A 307 22.84 0.94 2.54
N HIS A 308 22.34 -0.07 3.25
CA HIS A 308 20.91 -0.42 3.20
C HIS A 308 20.03 0.75 3.68
N HIS A 309 20.43 1.44 4.75
CA HIS A 309 19.72 2.63 5.23
C HIS A 309 19.69 3.76 4.18
N HIS A 310 20.85 4.08 3.57
CA HIS A 310 20.90 5.07 2.50
C HIS A 310 20.02 4.71 1.30
N LEU A 311 20.03 3.45 0.88
CA LEU A 311 19.17 2.95 -0.20
C LEU A 311 17.69 3.01 0.17
N LYS A 312 17.33 2.73 1.43
CA LYS A 312 15.97 2.87 1.94
C LYS A 312 15.47 4.32 1.83
N LEU A 313 16.32 5.31 2.20
CA LEU A 313 15.98 6.73 2.06
C LEU A 313 15.84 7.17 0.59
N LEU A 314 16.71 6.69 -0.30
CA LEU A 314 16.59 6.97 -1.73
C LEU A 314 15.32 6.36 -2.34
N ARG A 315 14.91 5.18 -1.86
CA ARG A 315 13.66 4.54 -2.28
C ARG A 315 12.42 5.26 -1.76
N SER A 316 12.41 5.67 -0.49
CA SER A 316 11.30 6.47 0.06
C SER A 316 11.11 7.79 -0.67
N ALA A 317 12.20 8.39 -1.16
CA ALA A 317 12.18 9.58 -2.01
C ALA A 317 11.84 9.29 -3.49
N LYS A 318 11.48 8.05 -3.84
CA LYS A 318 11.15 7.62 -5.22
C LYS A 318 12.27 7.89 -6.24
N LEU A 319 13.52 7.89 -5.81
CA LEU A 319 14.70 8.07 -6.67
C LEU A 319 15.30 6.73 -7.12
N VAL A 320 15.06 5.65 -6.38
CA VAL A 320 15.62 4.31 -6.61
C VAL A 320 14.53 3.27 -6.44
N ASP A 321 14.54 2.26 -7.31
CA ASP A 321 13.71 1.04 -7.22
C ASP A 321 14.56 -0.22 -7.06
N ILE A 322 13.92 -1.37 -6.88
CA ILE A 322 14.54 -2.69 -6.89
C ILE A 322 13.88 -3.55 -7.98
N HIS A 323 14.71 -4.08 -8.88
CA HIS A 323 14.30 -5.07 -9.88
C HIS A 323 15.28 -6.25 -9.83
N ASP A 324 14.77 -7.46 -9.74
CA ASP A 324 15.58 -8.70 -9.70
C ASP A 324 16.75 -8.66 -8.68
N GLY A 325 16.47 -8.10 -7.48
CA GLY A 325 17.47 -7.98 -6.41
C GLY A 325 18.54 -6.91 -6.62
N LYS A 326 18.44 -6.10 -7.66
CA LYS A 326 19.32 -4.97 -7.95
C LYS A 326 18.61 -3.64 -7.77
N TYR A 327 19.36 -2.65 -7.32
CA TYR A 327 18.89 -1.28 -7.21
C TYR A 327 19.04 -0.56 -8.56
N VAL A 328 18.00 0.14 -8.97
CA VAL A 328 17.90 0.84 -10.26
C VAL A 328 17.54 2.30 -10.02
N LEU A 329 18.26 3.22 -10.66
CA LEU A 329 17.96 4.65 -10.57
C LEU A 329 16.77 5.03 -11.45
N ARG A 330 15.81 5.73 -10.89
CA ARG A 330 14.71 6.37 -11.61
C ARG A 330 15.22 7.68 -12.26
N LYS A 331 15.87 7.53 -13.42
CA LYS A 331 16.55 8.67 -14.10
C LYS A 331 15.60 9.83 -14.36
N LYS A 332 14.35 9.58 -14.76
CA LYS A 332 13.32 10.63 -14.96
C LYS A 332 13.07 11.42 -13.67
N ALA A 333 12.94 10.75 -12.52
CA ALA A 333 12.71 11.41 -11.23
C ALA A 333 13.86 12.31 -10.78
N VAL A 334 15.11 11.98 -11.13
CA VAL A 334 16.27 12.85 -10.89
C VAL A 334 16.28 14.03 -11.87
N GLN A 335 15.96 13.80 -13.13
CA GLN A 335 15.94 14.83 -14.18
C GLN A 335 14.82 15.85 -13.99
N SER A 336 13.67 15.46 -13.41
CA SER A 336 12.53 16.35 -13.18
C SER A 336 12.69 17.29 -11.98
N LEU A 337 13.67 17.07 -11.11
CA LEU A 337 13.83 17.81 -9.85
C LEU A 337 13.87 19.35 -10.01
N ALA A 338 14.65 19.82 -10.96
CA ALA A 338 14.74 21.27 -11.22
C ALA A 338 13.40 21.85 -11.67
N LYS A 339 12.64 21.11 -12.50
CA LYS A 339 11.32 21.52 -12.97
C LYS A 339 10.29 21.46 -11.84
N GLU A 340 10.34 20.45 -10.97
CA GLU A 340 9.46 20.34 -9.80
C GLU A 340 9.66 21.51 -8.85
N LEU A 341 10.93 21.90 -8.61
CA LEU A 341 11.25 23.08 -7.80
C LEU A 341 10.77 24.38 -8.48
N ASP A 342 10.97 24.53 -9.78
CA ASP A 342 10.51 25.70 -10.53
C ASP A 342 8.97 25.83 -10.48
N VAL A 343 8.25 24.75 -10.60
CA VAL A 343 6.78 24.74 -10.46
C VAL A 343 6.35 25.16 -9.05
N PHE A 344 7.07 24.74 -8.01
CA PHE A 344 6.77 25.16 -6.63
C PHE A 344 7.02 26.65 -6.42
N LEU A 345 8.13 27.19 -6.95
CA LEU A 345 8.50 28.60 -6.79
C LEU A 345 7.61 29.57 -7.59
N ASN A 346 6.92 29.10 -8.61
CA ASN A 346 6.08 29.93 -9.51
C ASN A 346 4.58 29.66 -9.31
N ARG A 347 4.17 29.01 -8.22
CA ARG A 347 2.77 28.90 -7.78
C ARG A 347 2.22 30.25 -7.22
#